data_df81a6b5cbc1d06fad442b2c10208fe2
#
_entry.id   df81a6b5cbc1d06fad442b2c10208fe2
#
_cell.length_a   1.000
_cell.length_b   1.000
_cell.length_c   1.000
_cell.angle_alpha   90.00
_cell.angle_beta   90.00
_cell.angle_gamma   90.00
#
_symmetry.space_group_name_H-M   'P 1'
#
loop_
_entity.id
_entity.type
_entity.pdbx_description
1 polymer ?
#
loop_
_entity_poly.entity_id
_entity_poly.type
_entity_poly.pdbx_seq_one_letter_code
_entity_poly.pdbx_strand_id
1 'polypeptide(L)'
;MTTNFSAAPHSQSFRNILIQLLVEAQNSDGGWGYHRAGQSATESTAWTLCALHNEDRGPALSKQISLGKDWLLRSQLGDGSWPSFASQTEGCWVTSLACLALHEIAGESDAVTRGFEWLCHTWPRTPNFWQRLRQRLSQSGVVSRQNNSLAGWPWTNSTGSWVEPTSYTLILMRRLAPKHLSRLALKRKELAEAMLCDRMCPGGGWNSGNPLVYGVPGEPLVGPTVWALLALRESAELPQVRASLQWLEKSMPQIHGSVSVAIAHMCLEAYGRHIPGMDSHLQVRFETDRFLNNISVTALAALELNPARNLFSPAAQEVLAL
;
A
#
# COMPACT_ATOMS: atom_id res chain seq x y z
N MET A 1 -19.21 14.00 22.43
CA MET A 1 -19.94 14.63 21.31
C MET A 1 -19.32 14.12 20.03
N THR A 2 -19.90 13.10 19.45
CA THR A 2 -19.49 12.51 18.18
C THR A 2 -19.98 13.42 17.06
N THR A 3 -19.07 14.19 16.47
CA THR A 3 -19.35 14.96 15.24
C THR A 3 -19.47 13.97 14.09
N ASN A 4 -20.68 13.70 13.65
CA ASN A 4 -20.96 13.04 12.38
C ASN A 4 -20.43 13.93 11.25
N PHE A 5 -19.26 13.62 10.71
CA PHE A 5 -18.80 14.15 9.42
C PHE A 5 -19.59 13.47 8.31
N SER A 6 -20.72 14.05 7.94
CA SER A 6 -21.40 13.73 6.69
C SER A 6 -20.53 14.29 5.55
N ALA A 7 -20.05 13.41 4.66
CA ALA A 7 -19.38 13.83 3.43
C ALA A 7 -20.27 14.82 2.67
N ALA A 8 -19.67 15.86 2.08
CA ALA A 8 -20.42 16.83 1.30
C ALA A 8 -21.19 16.12 0.15
N PRO A 9 -22.43 16.57 -0.21
CA PRO A 9 -23.25 15.87 -1.23
C PRO A 9 -22.55 15.64 -2.57
N HIS A 10 -21.59 16.49 -2.93
CA HIS A 10 -20.81 16.38 -4.16
C HIS A 10 -19.78 15.23 -4.10
N SER A 11 -19.09 15.01 -2.99
CA SER A 11 -18.11 13.94 -2.85
C SER A 11 -18.77 12.56 -2.87
N GLN A 12 -19.97 12.43 -2.28
CA GLN A 12 -20.77 11.20 -2.34
C GLN A 12 -21.21 10.87 -3.78
N SER A 13 -21.60 11.87 -4.56
CA SER A 13 -22.00 11.68 -5.98
C SER A 13 -20.79 11.23 -6.82
N PHE A 14 -19.63 11.85 -6.63
CA PHE A 14 -18.41 11.50 -7.34
C PHE A 14 -17.93 10.08 -6.95
N ARG A 15 -17.91 9.76 -5.68
CA ARG A 15 -17.58 8.40 -5.21
C ARG A 15 -18.49 7.34 -5.84
N ASN A 16 -19.80 7.61 -5.96
CA ASN A 16 -20.74 6.70 -6.62
C ASN A 16 -20.37 6.41 -8.08
N ILE A 17 -19.88 7.43 -8.80
CA ILE A 17 -19.39 7.26 -10.19
C ILE A 17 -18.18 6.32 -10.20
N LEU A 18 -17.20 6.51 -9.28
CA LEU A 18 -16.01 5.65 -9.22
C LEU A 18 -16.38 4.19 -8.91
N ILE A 19 -17.27 3.96 -7.95
CA ILE A 19 -17.76 2.61 -7.62
C ILE A 19 -18.46 1.96 -8.81
N GLN A 20 -19.31 2.69 -9.53
CA GLN A 20 -19.95 2.16 -10.72
C GLN A 20 -18.94 1.76 -11.80
N LEU A 21 -17.91 2.56 -12.03
CA LEU A 21 -16.82 2.24 -12.96
C LEU A 21 -16.07 0.95 -12.55
N LEU A 22 -15.82 0.75 -11.25
CA LEU A 22 -15.19 -0.48 -10.75
C LEU A 22 -16.07 -1.69 -10.98
N VAL A 23 -17.37 -1.58 -10.72
CA VAL A 23 -18.34 -2.67 -10.98
C VAL A 23 -18.37 -3.05 -12.47
N GLU A 24 -18.44 -2.05 -13.36
CA GLU A 24 -18.48 -2.28 -14.81
C GLU A 24 -17.17 -2.80 -15.40
N ALA A 25 -16.04 -2.60 -14.70
CA ALA A 25 -14.71 -3.01 -15.14
C ALA A 25 -14.35 -4.45 -14.74
N GLN A 26 -15.21 -5.15 -13.96
CA GLN A 26 -14.94 -6.52 -13.56
C GLN A 26 -14.90 -7.45 -14.78
N ASN A 27 -13.84 -8.22 -14.90
CA ASN A 27 -13.68 -9.21 -15.96
C ASN A 27 -14.58 -10.46 -15.71
N SER A 28 -14.83 -11.23 -16.77
CA SER A 28 -15.62 -12.45 -16.70
C SER A 28 -15.02 -13.54 -15.80
N ASP A 29 -13.71 -13.49 -15.53
CA ASP A 29 -13.02 -14.37 -14.58
C ASP A 29 -13.20 -13.95 -13.12
N GLY A 30 -13.82 -12.79 -12.86
CA GLY A 30 -14.09 -12.22 -11.55
C GLY A 30 -13.05 -11.26 -11.05
N GLY A 31 -11.88 -11.16 -11.66
CA GLY A 31 -10.81 -10.21 -11.28
C GLY A 31 -10.92 -8.85 -11.99
N TRP A 32 -9.93 -7.98 -11.73
CA TRP A 32 -9.77 -6.69 -12.40
C TRP A 32 -8.36 -6.53 -12.94
N GLY A 33 -8.26 -6.08 -14.20
CA GLY A 33 -6.99 -5.63 -14.79
C GLY A 33 -6.65 -4.20 -14.41
N TYR A 34 -5.46 -3.73 -14.80
CA TYR A 34 -5.11 -2.32 -14.66
C TYR A 34 -5.97 -1.40 -15.51
N HIS A 35 -6.47 -1.90 -16.64
CA HIS A 35 -7.40 -1.22 -17.52
C HIS A 35 -8.59 -2.13 -17.82
N ARG A 36 -9.73 -1.52 -18.24
CA ARG A 36 -10.93 -2.25 -18.63
C ARG A 36 -10.60 -3.29 -19.71
N ALA A 37 -11.09 -4.50 -19.56
CA ALA A 37 -10.80 -5.65 -20.42
C ALA A 37 -9.31 -6.07 -20.51
N GLY A 38 -8.43 -5.47 -19.72
CA GLY A 38 -7.07 -5.97 -19.54
C GLY A 38 -7.04 -7.26 -18.70
N GLN A 39 -5.96 -8.03 -18.81
CA GLN A 39 -5.77 -9.24 -17.99
C GLN A 39 -5.92 -8.91 -16.49
N SER A 40 -6.67 -9.73 -15.76
CA SER A 40 -6.86 -9.57 -14.32
C SER A 40 -5.52 -9.66 -13.58
N ALA A 41 -5.29 -8.70 -12.70
CA ALA A 41 -4.06 -8.53 -11.93
C ALA A 41 -4.37 -8.56 -10.43
N THR A 42 -3.48 -9.16 -9.65
CA THR A 42 -3.64 -9.29 -8.19
C THR A 42 -3.73 -7.92 -7.51
N GLU A 43 -2.89 -6.96 -7.89
CA GLU A 43 -2.91 -5.61 -7.33
C GLU A 43 -4.25 -4.89 -7.59
N SER A 44 -4.69 -4.82 -8.86
CA SER A 44 -5.93 -4.14 -9.22
C SER A 44 -7.15 -4.81 -8.57
N THR A 45 -7.16 -6.14 -8.51
CA THR A 45 -8.22 -6.90 -7.85
C THR A 45 -8.25 -6.64 -6.35
N ALA A 46 -7.09 -6.63 -5.68
CA ALA A 46 -6.99 -6.37 -4.25
C ALA A 46 -7.48 -4.97 -3.87
N TRP A 47 -7.00 -3.92 -4.55
CA TRP A 47 -7.44 -2.55 -4.29
C TRP A 47 -8.93 -2.35 -4.59
N THR A 48 -9.42 -2.93 -5.68
CA THR A 48 -10.86 -2.85 -6.02
C THR A 48 -11.72 -3.54 -4.97
N LEU A 49 -11.33 -4.71 -4.50
CA LEU A 49 -12.03 -5.41 -3.44
C LEU A 49 -12.08 -4.60 -2.14
N CYS A 50 -10.96 -3.98 -1.74
CA CYS A 50 -10.93 -3.08 -0.58
C CYS A 50 -11.89 -1.90 -0.77
N ALA A 51 -11.92 -1.29 -1.97
CA ALA A 51 -12.81 -0.17 -2.26
C ALA A 51 -14.29 -0.57 -2.22
N LEU A 52 -14.66 -1.69 -2.83
CA LEU A 52 -16.05 -2.18 -2.86
C LEU A 52 -16.53 -2.66 -1.49
N HIS A 53 -15.65 -3.33 -0.72
CA HIS A 53 -15.98 -3.78 0.64
C HIS A 53 -16.21 -2.61 1.59
N ASN A 54 -15.50 -1.52 1.38
CA ASN A 54 -15.63 -0.29 2.17
C ASN A 54 -16.94 0.47 1.94
N GLU A 55 -17.74 0.06 0.93
CA GLU A 55 -19.03 0.66 0.62
C GLU A 55 -20.17 0.12 1.48
N ASP A 56 -21.07 1.01 1.90
CA ASP A 56 -22.25 0.68 2.72
C ASP A 56 -23.47 0.23 1.88
N ARG A 57 -23.20 -0.37 0.71
CA ARG A 57 -24.28 -0.77 -0.22
C ARG A 57 -24.73 -2.22 -0.06
N GLY A 58 -24.25 -2.93 0.97
CA GLY A 58 -24.71 -4.24 1.36
C GLY A 58 -24.82 -5.24 0.19
N PRO A 59 -25.99 -5.86 -0.03
CA PRO A 59 -26.16 -6.93 -1.01
C PRO A 59 -25.87 -6.53 -2.47
N ALA A 60 -25.96 -5.22 -2.81
CA ALA A 60 -25.78 -4.77 -4.20
C ALA A 60 -24.39 -5.03 -4.77
N LEU A 61 -23.34 -5.06 -3.92
CA LEU A 61 -21.96 -5.30 -4.33
C LEU A 61 -21.46 -6.71 -3.96
N SER A 62 -22.25 -7.47 -3.22
CA SER A 62 -21.85 -8.78 -2.67
C SER A 62 -21.44 -9.78 -3.76
N LYS A 63 -22.10 -9.75 -4.91
CA LYS A 63 -21.76 -10.60 -6.06
C LYS A 63 -20.37 -10.29 -6.62
N GLN A 64 -20.07 -9.01 -6.85
CA GLN A 64 -18.79 -8.56 -7.39
C GLN A 64 -17.64 -8.86 -6.41
N ILE A 65 -17.87 -8.60 -5.14
CA ILE A 65 -16.91 -8.91 -4.06
C ILE A 65 -16.66 -10.43 -4.00
N SER A 66 -17.71 -11.25 -4.05
CA SER A 66 -17.56 -12.71 -4.04
C SER A 66 -16.76 -13.22 -5.23
N LEU A 67 -17.07 -12.76 -6.45
CA LEU A 67 -16.34 -13.15 -7.65
C LEU A 67 -14.86 -12.76 -7.60
N GLY A 68 -14.56 -11.53 -7.13
CA GLY A 68 -13.19 -11.08 -6.98
C GLY A 68 -12.41 -11.81 -5.89
N LYS A 69 -13.07 -12.09 -4.76
CA LYS A 69 -12.51 -12.94 -3.71
C LYS A 69 -12.16 -14.34 -4.24
N ASP A 70 -13.08 -14.96 -4.96
CA ASP A 70 -12.87 -16.28 -5.54
C ASP A 70 -11.75 -16.26 -6.59
N TRP A 71 -11.60 -15.17 -7.35
CA TRP A 71 -10.48 -14.99 -8.27
C TRP A 71 -9.14 -14.94 -7.51
N LEU A 72 -9.03 -14.16 -6.43
CA LEU A 72 -7.82 -14.15 -5.60
C LEU A 72 -7.50 -15.52 -5.03
N LEU A 73 -8.50 -16.23 -4.49
CA LEU A 73 -8.30 -17.57 -3.93
C LEU A 73 -7.78 -18.57 -4.96
N ARG A 74 -8.31 -18.53 -6.21
CA ARG A 74 -7.84 -19.40 -7.29
C ARG A 74 -6.46 -19.01 -7.82
N SER A 75 -6.06 -17.76 -7.66
CA SER A 75 -4.76 -17.24 -8.12
C SER A 75 -3.63 -17.49 -7.12
N GLN A 76 -3.93 -18.00 -5.91
CA GLN A 76 -2.92 -18.34 -4.93
C GLN A 76 -2.09 -19.53 -5.39
N LEU A 77 -0.77 -19.40 -5.35
CA LEU A 77 0.17 -20.45 -5.69
C LEU A 77 0.25 -21.53 -4.57
N GLY A 78 0.79 -22.69 -4.91
CA GLY A 78 0.94 -23.78 -3.97
C GLY A 78 1.82 -23.48 -2.75
N ASP A 79 2.76 -22.53 -2.88
CA ASP A 79 3.60 -22.04 -1.79
C ASP A 79 2.92 -20.99 -0.89
N GLY A 80 1.67 -20.61 -1.19
CA GLY A 80 0.89 -19.63 -0.47
C GLY A 80 1.00 -18.20 -0.99
N SER A 81 1.89 -17.91 -1.92
CA SER A 81 2.08 -16.57 -2.49
C SER A 81 1.09 -16.24 -3.61
N TRP A 82 1.09 -14.97 -4.04
CA TRP A 82 0.39 -14.50 -5.23
C TRP A 82 1.35 -13.92 -6.26
N PRO A 83 1.19 -14.26 -7.54
CA PRO A 83 1.86 -13.60 -8.65
C PRO A 83 1.14 -12.31 -9.03
N SER A 84 1.78 -11.43 -9.81
CA SER A 84 1.11 -10.20 -10.32
C SER A 84 -0.05 -10.53 -11.26
N PHE A 85 0.09 -11.60 -12.06
CA PHE A 85 -0.93 -12.12 -12.98
C PHE A 85 -1.06 -13.63 -12.81
N ALA A 86 -2.27 -14.17 -12.92
CA ALA A 86 -2.54 -15.60 -12.74
C ALA A 86 -1.77 -16.53 -13.71
N SER A 87 -1.25 -15.99 -14.81
CA SER A 87 -0.40 -16.73 -15.75
C SER A 87 1.06 -16.93 -15.29
N GLN A 88 1.48 -16.25 -14.22
CA GLN A 88 2.84 -16.36 -13.67
C GLN A 88 2.91 -17.43 -12.59
N THR A 89 4.10 -18.01 -12.42
CA THR A 89 4.35 -19.16 -11.52
C THR A 89 5.18 -18.77 -10.27
N GLU A 90 5.56 -17.50 -10.15
CA GLU A 90 6.34 -17.01 -9.02
C GLU A 90 5.58 -15.92 -8.28
N GLY A 91 5.52 -16.06 -6.97
CA GLY A 91 4.94 -15.06 -6.09
C GLY A 91 5.84 -13.84 -5.94
N CYS A 92 5.23 -12.71 -5.61
CA CYS A 92 5.94 -11.46 -5.45
C CYS A 92 5.25 -10.56 -4.41
N TRP A 93 5.63 -9.29 -4.37
CA TRP A 93 5.16 -8.28 -3.41
C TRP A 93 3.63 -8.15 -3.31
N VAL A 94 2.88 -8.43 -4.38
CA VAL A 94 1.41 -8.34 -4.37
C VAL A 94 0.76 -9.35 -3.41
N THR A 95 1.51 -10.34 -2.93
CA THR A 95 1.07 -11.27 -1.88
C THR A 95 0.59 -10.52 -0.64
N SER A 96 1.26 -9.42 -0.25
CA SER A 96 0.83 -8.58 0.87
C SER A 96 -0.53 -7.91 0.62
N LEU A 97 -0.78 -7.45 -0.61
CA LEU A 97 -2.06 -6.83 -0.99
C LEU A 97 -3.20 -7.85 -1.09
N ALA A 98 -2.93 -9.04 -1.64
CA ALA A 98 -3.91 -10.12 -1.70
C ALA A 98 -4.33 -10.57 -0.29
N CYS A 99 -3.36 -10.76 0.61
CA CYS A 99 -3.63 -11.06 2.03
C CYS A 99 -4.43 -9.94 2.70
N LEU A 100 -4.08 -8.68 2.47
CA LEU A 100 -4.78 -7.52 3.02
C LEU A 100 -6.25 -7.51 2.57
N ALA A 101 -6.51 -7.61 1.27
CA ALA A 101 -7.86 -7.60 0.73
C ALA A 101 -8.70 -8.78 1.23
N LEU A 102 -8.14 -9.98 1.26
CA LEU A 102 -8.84 -11.17 1.76
C LEU A 102 -9.13 -11.07 3.26
N HIS A 103 -8.18 -10.53 4.05
CA HIS A 103 -8.38 -10.30 5.48
C HIS A 103 -9.50 -9.29 5.75
N GLU A 104 -9.54 -8.18 5.00
CA GLU A 104 -10.59 -7.17 5.16
C GLU A 104 -11.99 -7.71 4.84
N ILE A 105 -12.11 -8.56 3.82
CA ILE A 105 -13.41 -9.08 3.35
C ILE A 105 -13.91 -10.27 4.20
N ALA A 106 -13.02 -11.13 4.64
CA ALA A 106 -13.37 -12.42 5.22
C ALA A 106 -12.69 -12.72 6.57
N GLY A 107 -11.88 -11.79 7.08
CA GLY A 107 -11.09 -12.00 8.29
C GLY A 107 -9.97 -13.03 8.09
N GLU A 108 -9.67 -13.77 9.14
CA GLU A 108 -8.66 -14.81 9.11
C GLU A 108 -9.12 -16.01 8.26
N SER A 109 -8.23 -16.49 7.41
CA SER A 109 -8.47 -17.64 6.55
C SER A 109 -7.16 -18.38 6.27
N ASP A 110 -7.25 -19.64 5.88
CA ASP A 110 -6.09 -20.45 5.49
C ASP A 110 -5.28 -19.79 4.38
N ALA A 111 -5.93 -19.16 3.41
CA ALA A 111 -5.26 -18.45 2.33
C ALA A 111 -4.43 -17.27 2.85
N VAL A 112 -4.97 -16.46 3.77
CA VAL A 112 -4.25 -15.34 4.40
C VAL A 112 -3.08 -15.86 5.23
N THR A 113 -3.30 -16.93 6.02
CA THR A 113 -2.25 -17.53 6.85
C THR A 113 -1.07 -18.02 6.01
N ARG A 114 -1.32 -18.80 4.94
CA ARG A 114 -0.27 -19.30 4.05
C ARG A 114 0.49 -18.16 3.35
N GLY A 115 -0.24 -17.15 2.87
CA GLY A 115 0.39 -15.97 2.24
C GLY A 115 1.24 -15.17 3.20
N PHE A 116 0.79 -14.99 4.43
CA PHE A 116 1.56 -14.30 5.46
C PHE A 116 2.80 -15.10 5.89
N GLU A 117 2.69 -16.44 6.01
CA GLU A 117 3.84 -17.30 6.26
C GLU A 117 4.88 -17.19 5.14
N TRP A 118 4.44 -17.20 3.87
CA TRP A 118 5.33 -16.99 2.75
C TRP A 118 6.06 -15.63 2.84
N LEU A 119 5.35 -14.54 3.17
CA LEU A 119 5.96 -13.23 3.39
C LEU A 119 7.00 -13.26 4.52
N CYS A 120 6.71 -13.92 5.64
CA CYS A 120 7.65 -14.04 6.75
C CYS A 120 8.97 -14.74 6.37
N HIS A 121 8.90 -15.70 5.44
CA HIS A 121 10.05 -16.47 4.96
C HIS A 121 10.72 -15.88 3.71
N THR A 122 10.11 -14.86 3.08
CA THR A 122 10.70 -14.15 1.94
C THR A 122 11.72 -13.13 2.40
N TRP A 123 13.00 -13.37 2.08
CA TRP A 123 14.10 -12.48 2.43
C TRP A 123 14.63 -11.76 1.20
N PRO A 124 14.99 -10.48 1.33
CA PRO A 124 15.65 -9.76 0.25
C PRO A 124 17.04 -10.34 -0.01
N ARG A 125 17.50 -10.23 -1.24
CA ARG A 125 18.87 -10.55 -1.57
C ARG A 125 19.82 -9.57 -0.89
N THR A 126 20.67 -10.07 -0.02
CA THR A 126 21.71 -9.26 0.63
C THR A 126 23.03 -9.40 -0.15
N PRO A 127 23.85 -8.33 -0.25
CA PRO A 127 25.20 -8.43 -0.80
C PRO A 127 25.98 -9.51 -0.06
N ASN A 128 26.69 -10.35 -0.80
CA ASN A 128 27.55 -11.36 -0.20
C ASN A 128 28.77 -10.72 0.51
N PHE A 129 29.52 -11.52 1.28
CA PHE A 129 30.68 -11.03 2.04
C PHE A 129 31.68 -10.27 1.16
N TRP A 130 31.99 -10.79 -0.03
CA TRP A 130 32.94 -10.19 -0.96
C TRP A 130 32.42 -8.87 -1.55
N GLN A 131 31.14 -8.78 -1.84
CA GLN A 131 30.52 -7.54 -2.28
C GLN A 131 30.56 -6.47 -1.17
N ARG A 132 30.29 -6.86 0.10
CA ARG A 132 30.40 -5.94 1.25
C ARG A 132 31.85 -5.49 1.48
N LEU A 133 32.82 -6.39 1.37
CA LEU A 133 34.23 -6.07 1.51
C LEU A 133 34.68 -5.14 0.38
N ARG A 134 34.32 -5.43 -0.88
CA ARG A 134 34.59 -4.57 -2.02
C ARG A 134 33.97 -3.18 -1.88
N GLN A 135 32.74 -3.07 -1.38
CA GLN A 135 32.09 -1.79 -1.08
C GLN A 135 32.85 -1.00 0.00
N ARG A 136 33.38 -1.67 1.02
CA ARG A 136 34.22 -1.04 2.07
C ARG A 136 35.58 -0.61 1.58
N LEU A 137 36.18 -1.36 0.69
CA LEU A 137 37.52 -1.08 0.13
C LEU A 137 37.49 -0.10 -1.05
N SER A 138 36.34 0.08 -1.67
CA SER A 138 36.15 1.07 -2.73
C SER A 138 36.18 2.46 -2.10
N GLN A 139 37.32 3.12 -2.18
CA GLN A 139 37.52 4.52 -1.72
C GLN A 139 36.82 5.56 -2.58
N SER A 140 36.21 5.18 -3.68
CA SER A 140 35.35 6.04 -4.48
C SER A 140 34.06 6.31 -3.73
N GLY A 141 33.96 7.49 -3.17
CA GLY A 141 32.92 8.04 -2.31
C GLY A 141 31.59 7.29 -2.27
N VAL A 142 31.13 7.10 -1.09
CA VAL A 142 29.93 6.40 -0.63
C VAL A 142 28.90 6.17 -1.73
N VAL A 143 28.91 4.97 -2.32
CA VAL A 143 27.96 4.60 -3.37
C VAL A 143 26.54 4.55 -2.83
N SER A 144 26.38 4.13 -1.58
CA SER A 144 25.09 4.15 -0.87
C SER A 144 25.35 4.08 0.64
N ARG A 145 24.61 4.88 1.43
CA ARG A 145 24.71 4.92 2.90
C ARG A 145 23.72 3.95 3.58
N GLN A 146 23.24 2.95 2.87
CA GLN A 146 22.25 2.02 3.39
C GLN A 146 22.87 1.04 4.39
N ASN A 147 22.19 0.81 5.51
CA ASN A 147 22.51 -0.30 6.39
C ASN A 147 21.93 -1.61 5.83
N ASN A 148 22.77 -2.39 5.14
CA ASN A 148 22.40 -3.67 4.52
C ASN A 148 22.14 -4.82 5.51
N SER A 149 22.28 -4.59 6.83
CA SER A 149 21.84 -5.55 7.86
C SER A 149 20.34 -5.44 8.18
N LEU A 150 19.72 -4.33 7.79
CA LEU A 150 18.29 -4.11 7.91
C LEU A 150 17.58 -4.70 6.69
N ALA A 151 16.52 -5.45 6.92
CA ALA A 151 15.84 -6.22 5.90
C ALA A 151 14.33 -5.92 5.90
N GLY A 152 13.84 -5.41 4.80
CA GLY A 152 12.43 -5.32 4.46
C GLY A 152 12.02 -6.41 3.48
N TRP A 153 11.12 -6.07 2.53
CA TRP A 153 10.66 -6.96 1.48
C TRP A 153 11.07 -6.49 0.09
N PRO A 154 11.35 -7.43 -0.81
CA PRO A 154 11.70 -7.15 -2.20
C PRO A 154 10.44 -7.04 -3.08
N TRP A 155 10.58 -6.44 -4.28
CA TRP A 155 9.56 -6.53 -5.33
C TRP A 155 9.42 -7.97 -5.84
N THR A 156 10.55 -8.66 -6.02
CA THR A 156 10.64 -10.06 -6.41
C THR A 156 11.74 -10.76 -5.60
N ASN A 157 11.68 -12.08 -5.50
CA ASN A 157 12.58 -12.90 -4.65
C ASN A 157 14.08 -12.71 -4.90
N SER A 158 14.48 -12.12 -6.03
CA SER A 158 15.90 -11.94 -6.41
C SER A 158 16.43 -10.52 -6.17
N THR A 159 15.62 -9.60 -5.62
CA THR A 159 15.97 -8.19 -5.44
C THR A 159 16.24 -7.83 -3.96
N GLY A 160 16.80 -6.64 -3.75
CA GLY A 160 16.98 -6.09 -2.40
C GLY A 160 15.68 -5.61 -1.76
N SER A 161 15.78 -5.09 -0.54
CA SER A 161 14.64 -4.46 0.14
C SER A 161 14.27 -3.14 -0.52
N TRP A 162 12.97 -2.90 -0.69
CA TRP A 162 12.40 -1.68 -1.23
C TRP A 162 11.37 -1.07 -0.28
N VAL A 163 11.15 0.23 -0.37
CA VAL A 163 10.26 0.94 0.55
C VAL A 163 8.82 0.45 0.41
N GLU A 164 8.27 0.42 -0.79
CA GLU A 164 6.86 0.12 -1.00
C GLU A 164 6.49 -1.33 -0.65
N PRO A 165 7.19 -2.40 -1.14
CA PRO A 165 6.88 -3.77 -0.72
C PRO A 165 6.99 -3.97 0.80
N THR A 166 7.98 -3.30 1.41
CA THR A 166 8.15 -3.32 2.87
C THR A 166 6.96 -2.68 3.56
N SER A 167 6.52 -1.53 3.07
CA SER A 167 5.39 -0.79 3.63
C SER A 167 4.08 -1.58 3.52
N TYR A 168 3.78 -2.18 2.37
CA TYR A 168 2.56 -3.01 2.20
C TYR A 168 2.53 -4.19 3.18
N THR A 169 3.67 -4.85 3.39
CA THR A 169 3.73 -5.96 4.33
C THR A 169 3.57 -5.49 5.77
N LEU A 170 4.16 -4.36 6.18
CA LEU A 170 3.96 -3.78 7.51
C LEU A 170 2.51 -3.33 7.72
N ILE A 171 1.86 -2.76 6.72
CA ILE A 171 0.43 -2.42 6.77
C ILE A 171 -0.42 -3.68 7.02
N LEU A 172 -0.18 -4.76 6.29
CA LEU A 172 -0.83 -6.04 6.53
C LEU A 172 -0.60 -6.53 7.96
N MET A 173 0.65 -6.53 8.45
CA MET A 173 0.99 -6.98 9.81
C MET A 173 0.22 -6.23 10.90
N ARG A 174 -0.09 -4.96 10.68
CA ARG A 174 -0.87 -4.15 11.62
C ARG A 174 -2.36 -4.50 11.62
N ARG A 175 -2.86 -5.07 10.52
CA ARG A 175 -4.26 -5.53 10.43
C ARG A 175 -4.47 -6.90 11.04
N LEU A 176 -3.43 -7.74 11.03
CA LEU A 176 -3.48 -9.04 11.67
C LEU A 176 -3.46 -8.92 13.20
N ALA A 177 -4.27 -9.72 13.88
CA ALA A 177 -4.30 -9.70 15.34
C ALA A 177 -2.92 -10.08 15.92
N PRO A 178 -2.43 -9.39 16.98
CA PRO A 178 -1.10 -9.63 17.55
C PRO A 178 -0.82 -11.08 17.92
N LYS A 179 -1.84 -11.84 18.36
CA LYS A 179 -1.74 -13.26 18.70
C LYS A 179 -1.32 -14.16 17.54
N HIS A 180 -1.47 -13.69 16.29
CA HIS A 180 -1.09 -14.43 15.08
C HIS A 180 0.31 -14.11 14.59
N LEU A 181 1.00 -13.14 15.22
CA LEU A 181 2.36 -12.80 14.87
C LEU A 181 3.36 -13.72 15.59
N SER A 182 4.00 -14.60 14.81
CA SER A 182 5.09 -15.45 15.31
C SER A 182 6.30 -14.61 15.74
N ARG A 183 7.23 -15.22 16.49
CA ARG A 183 8.53 -14.58 16.83
C ARG A 183 9.29 -14.14 15.58
N LEU A 184 9.21 -14.92 14.51
CA LEU A 184 9.82 -14.54 13.22
C LEU A 184 9.16 -13.30 12.65
N ALA A 185 7.83 -13.25 12.62
CA ALA A 185 7.07 -12.10 12.13
C ALA A 185 7.42 -10.83 12.92
N LEU A 186 7.46 -10.89 14.25
CA LEU A 186 7.85 -9.74 15.10
C LEU A 186 9.26 -9.26 14.80
N LYS A 187 10.23 -10.17 14.67
CA LYS A 187 11.60 -9.81 14.29
C LYS A 187 11.67 -9.19 12.88
N ARG A 188 10.89 -9.71 11.94
CA ARG A 188 10.79 -9.15 10.59
C ARG A 188 10.20 -7.73 10.62
N LYS A 189 9.16 -7.50 11.45
CA LYS A 189 8.56 -6.17 11.67
C LYS A 189 9.62 -5.18 12.16
N GLU A 190 10.35 -5.51 13.23
CA GLU A 190 11.41 -4.65 13.79
C GLU A 190 12.49 -4.28 12.75
N LEU A 191 12.99 -5.26 11.98
CA LEU A 191 13.99 -5.03 10.94
C LEU A 191 13.46 -4.14 9.82
N ALA A 192 12.20 -4.30 9.45
CA ALA A 192 11.56 -3.56 8.39
C ALA A 192 11.28 -2.11 8.78
N GLU A 193 10.79 -1.87 9.99
CA GLU A 193 10.58 -0.52 10.53
C GLU A 193 11.92 0.23 10.65
N ALA A 194 12.95 -0.43 11.17
CA ALA A 194 14.30 0.13 11.23
C ALA A 194 14.86 0.42 9.81
N MET A 195 14.58 -0.46 8.84
CA MET A 195 14.97 -0.25 7.44
C MET A 195 14.28 0.98 6.83
N LEU A 196 12.99 1.18 7.07
CA LEU A 196 12.31 2.38 6.60
C LEU A 196 12.94 3.64 7.23
N CYS A 197 13.20 3.64 8.54
CA CYS A 197 13.86 4.78 9.19
C CYS A 197 15.27 5.06 8.65
N ASP A 198 16.07 4.01 8.36
CA ASP A 198 17.42 4.13 7.76
C ASP A 198 17.40 4.74 6.36
N ARG A 199 16.31 4.52 5.62
CA ARG A 199 16.20 4.89 4.20
C ARG A 199 15.40 6.15 3.92
N MET A 200 15.07 6.91 4.96
CA MET A 200 14.46 8.22 4.79
C MET A 200 15.44 9.18 4.09
N CYS A 201 14.93 9.95 3.14
CA CYS A 201 15.70 11.01 2.47
C CYS A 201 16.04 12.14 3.46
N PRO A 202 17.19 12.81 3.28
CA PRO A 202 17.51 14.00 4.06
C PRO A 202 16.39 15.06 3.95
N GLY A 203 15.87 15.50 5.09
CA GLY A 203 14.75 16.45 5.10
C GLY A 203 13.35 15.85 5.14
N GLY A 204 13.23 14.55 5.10
CA GLY A 204 11.96 13.81 5.20
C GLY A 204 11.51 13.16 3.89
N GLY A 205 10.56 12.24 4.02
CA GLY A 205 10.04 11.46 2.90
C GLY A 205 10.97 10.33 2.45
N TRP A 206 10.48 9.53 1.53
CA TRP A 206 11.21 8.38 0.98
C TRP A 206 11.16 8.39 -0.55
N ASN A 207 12.24 7.92 -1.14
CA ASN A 207 12.22 7.38 -2.49
C ASN A 207 12.16 5.84 -2.43
N SER A 208 12.44 5.16 -3.51
CA SER A 208 12.35 3.70 -3.56
C SER A 208 13.34 2.96 -2.62
N GLY A 209 14.20 3.66 -1.88
CA GLY A 209 15.08 3.10 -0.85
C GLY A 209 16.56 3.48 -0.95
N ASN A 210 16.89 4.51 -1.71
CA ASN A 210 18.25 5.05 -1.85
C ASN A 210 18.30 6.53 -1.42
N PRO A 211 18.41 6.82 -0.11
CA PRO A 211 18.40 8.20 0.40
C PRO A 211 19.64 9.00 -0.02
N LEU A 212 20.72 8.31 -0.38
CA LEU A 212 21.97 8.92 -0.82
C LEU A 212 22.58 8.09 -1.94
N VAL A 213 22.81 8.69 -3.11
CA VAL A 213 23.41 8.04 -4.27
C VAL A 213 24.64 8.83 -4.71
N TYR A 214 25.80 8.20 -4.74
CA TYR A 214 27.10 8.86 -5.07
C TYR A 214 27.37 10.15 -4.27
N GLY A 215 26.96 10.19 -2.99
CA GLY A 215 27.12 11.34 -2.12
C GLY A 215 26.09 12.46 -2.34
N VAL A 216 25.18 12.30 -3.29
CA VAL A 216 24.09 13.25 -3.54
C VAL A 216 22.82 12.79 -2.82
N PRO A 217 22.15 13.66 -2.03
CA PRO A 217 20.86 13.37 -1.44
C PRO A 217 19.83 12.97 -2.51
N GLY A 218 19.13 11.88 -2.29
CA GLY A 218 18.02 11.47 -3.13
C GLY A 218 16.77 12.27 -2.81
N GLU A 219 16.03 12.68 -3.84
CA GLU A 219 14.76 13.35 -3.67
C GLU A 219 13.66 12.38 -3.24
N PRO A 220 12.80 12.74 -2.29
CA PRO A 220 11.65 11.92 -1.93
C PRO A 220 10.59 11.91 -3.03
N LEU A 221 9.85 10.81 -3.10
CA LEU A 221 8.74 10.60 -4.02
C LEU A 221 7.44 10.43 -3.23
N VAL A 222 6.32 10.88 -3.78
CA VAL A 222 5.01 10.84 -3.09
C VAL A 222 4.61 9.40 -2.76
N GLY A 223 4.64 8.48 -3.73
CA GLY A 223 4.24 7.09 -3.53
C GLY A 223 5.00 6.40 -2.39
N PRO A 224 6.32 6.23 -2.47
CA PRO A 224 7.10 5.64 -1.39
C PRO A 224 6.91 6.35 -0.05
N THR A 225 6.82 7.68 -0.03
CA THR A 225 6.61 8.46 1.21
C THR A 225 5.27 8.12 1.85
N VAL A 226 4.20 8.10 1.08
CA VAL A 226 2.86 7.78 1.57
C VAL A 226 2.82 6.37 2.18
N TRP A 227 3.30 5.37 1.44
CA TRP A 227 3.26 3.99 1.91
C TRP A 227 4.12 3.79 3.15
N ALA A 228 5.31 4.41 3.23
CA ALA A 228 6.16 4.36 4.42
C ALA A 228 5.50 5.04 5.63
N LEU A 229 4.87 6.20 5.43
CA LEU A 229 4.10 6.87 6.48
C LEU A 229 2.96 5.99 6.97
N LEU A 230 2.13 5.43 6.08
CA LEU A 230 1.05 4.53 6.46
C LEU A 230 1.57 3.29 7.19
N ALA A 231 2.73 2.75 6.81
CA ALA A 231 3.36 1.62 7.49
C ALA A 231 3.86 1.98 8.90
N LEU A 232 4.38 3.19 9.10
CA LEU A 232 4.94 3.67 10.36
C LEU A 232 3.93 4.44 11.24
N ARG A 233 2.64 4.32 10.97
CA ARG A 233 1.61 5.12 11.63
C ARG A 233 1.57 4.93 13.16
N GLU A 234 1.83 3.72 13.67
CA GLU A 234 1.91 3.47 15.11
C GLU A 234 3.10 4.19 15.77
N SER A 235 4.06 4.62 14.98
CA SER A 235 5.27 5.33 15.39
C SER A 235 5.24 6.82 15.00
N ALA A 236 4.05 7.45 15.04
CA ALA A 236 3.81 8.86 14.63
C ALA A 236 4.74 9.86 15.33
N GLU A 237 5.20 9.53 16.54
CA GLU A 237 6.08 10.38 17.34
C GLU A 237 7.55 10.36 16.87
N LEU A 238 7.94 9.44 16.00
CA LEU A 238 9.30 9.42 15.47
C LEU A 238 9.60 10.70 14.70
N PRO A 239 10.79 11.31 14.90
CA PRO A 239 11.21 12.51 14.16
C PRO A 239 11.16 12.31 12.64
N GLN A 240 11.48 11.09 12.16
CA GLN A 240 11.41 10.69 10.76
C GLN A 240 9.98 10.80 10.20
N VAL A 241 9.00 10.31 10.95
CA VAL A 241 7.59 10.36 10.55
C VAL A 241 7.11 11.81 10.52
N ARG A 242 7.41 12.59 11.55
CA ARG A 242 7.04 14.01 11.60
C ARG A 242 7.64 14.84 10.47
N ALA A 243 8.94 14.68 10.20
CA ALA A 243 9.61 15.38 9.10
C ALA A 243 8.99 15.00 7.74
N SER A 244 8.65 13.72 7.56
CA SER A 244 8.06 13.22 6.31
C SER A 244 6.62 13.68 6.09
N LEU A 245 5.82 13.80 7.17
CA LEU A 245 4.49 14.41 7.10
C LEU A 245 4.58 15.87 6.68
N GLN A 246 5.50 16.63 7.28
CA GLN A 246 5.73 18.04 6.91
C GLN A 246 6.17 18.17 5.44
N TRP A 247 7.03 17.26 4.98
CA TRP A 247 7.44 17.23 3.58
C TRP A 247 6.23 16.97 2.66
N LEU A 248 5.39 15.98 2.99
CA LEU A 248 4.21 15.64 2.20
C LEU A 248 3.21 16.81 2.15
N GLU A 249 2.89 17.43 3.28
CA GLU A 249 2.02 18.61 3.36
C GLU A 249 2.53 19.77 2.48
N LYS A 250 3.82 20.07 2.53
CA LYS A 250 4.43 21.12 1.70
C LYS A 250 4.42 20.79 0.21
N SER A 251 4.46 19.50 -0.13
CA SER A 251 4.49 19.04 -1.52
C SER A 251 3.10 19.03 -2.17
N MET A 252 2.01 19.04 -1.37
CA MET A 252 0.64 18.91 -1.86
C MET A 252 0.29 19.85 -3.04
N PRO A 253 0.64 21.16 -3.02
CA PRO A 253 0.31 22.06 -4.13
C PRO A 253 0.97 21.71 -5.46
N GLN A 254 2.03 20.88 -5.42
CA GLN A 254 2.83 20.49 -6.58
C GLN A 254 2.51 19.06 -7.07
N ILE A 255 1.62 18.35 -6.35
CA ILE A 255 1.24 17.00 -6.72
C ILE A 255 0.12 17.05 -7.77
N HIS A 256 0.41 16.59 -8.97
CA HIS A 256 -0.52 16.63 -10.10
C HIS A 256 -0.95 15.24 -10.61
N GLY A 257 -0.20 14.17 -10.29
CA GLY A 257 -0.55 12.81 -10.69
C GLY A 257 -1.76 12.27 -9.91
N SER A 258 -2.75 11.72 -10.60
CA SER A 258 -4.01 11.27 -10.00
C SER A 258 -3.83 10.28 -8.85
N VAL A 259 -2.97 9.26 -9.04
CA VAL A 259 -2.65 8.30 -7.97
C VAL A 259 -1.97 9.00 -6.78
N SER A 260 -1.04 9.91 -7.06
CA SER A 260 -0.30 10.62 -6.01
C SER A 260 -1.22 11.51 -5.19
N VAL A 261 -2.18 12.18 -5.82
CA VAL A 261 -3.21 12.98 -5.12
C VAL A 261 -4.04 12.09 -4.20
N ALA A 262 -4.62 11.00 -4.73
CA ALA A 262 -5.47 10.09 -3.96
C ALA A 262 -4.75 9.51 -2.74
N ILE A 263 -3.55 8.93 -2.93
CA ILE A 263 -2.84 8.29 -1.83
C ILE A 263 -2.25 9.30 -0.82
N ALA A 264 -1.84 10.50 -1.27
CA ALA A 264 -1.34 11.54 -0.37
C ALA A 264 -2.45 12.05 0.54
N HIS A 265 -3.65 12.30 -0.01
CA HIS A 265 -4.80 12.70 0.77
C HIS A 265 -5.20 11.61 1.77
N MET A 266 -5.33 10.36 1.31
CA MET A 266 -5.62 9.20 2.16
C MET A 266 -4.63 9.07 3.33
N CYS A 267 -3.34 9.32 3.07
CA CYS A 267 -2.31 9.30 4.11
C CYS A 267 -2.48 10.43 5.13
N LEU A 268 -2.68 11.67 4.66
CA LEU A 268 -2.82 12.83 5.53
C LEU A 268 -4.07 12.70 6.41
N GLU A 269 -5.20 12.27 5.86
CA GLU A 269 -6.41 11.96 6.62
C GLU A 269 -6.17 10.86 7.67
N ALA A 270 -5.40 9.82 7.35
CA ALA A 270 -5.04 8.78 8.31
C ALA A 270 -4.25 9.33 9.52
N TYR A 271 -3.56 10.45 9.36
CA TYR A 271 -2.86 11.17 10.43
C TYR A 271 -3.66 12.33 11.03
N GLY A 272 -4.94 12.48 10.67
CA GLY A 272 -5.79 13.59 11.12
C GLY A 272 -5.36 14.96 10.56
N ARG A 273 -4.70 14.97 9.40
CA ARG A 273 -4.21 16.18 8.70
C ARG A 273 -5.15 16.53 7.56
N HIS A 274 -6.27 17.16 7.89
CA HIS A 274 -7.24 17.56 6.88
C HIS A 274 -6.74 18.73 6.03
N ILE A 275 -6.75 18.57 4.69
CA ILE A 275 -6.43 19.63 3.72
C ILE A 275 -7.71 20.02 2.98
N PRO A 276 -8.24 21.25 3.19
CA PRO A 276 -9.46 21.68 2.53
C PRO A 276 -9.36 21.63 1.00
N GLY A 277 -10.44 21.20 0.34
CA GLY A 277 -10.54 21.20 -1.13
C GLY A 277 -9.91 20.00 -1.84
N MET A 278 -9.39 19.01 -1.12
CA MET A 278 -8.76 17.84 -1.74
C MET A 278 -9.73 16.96 -2.52
N ASP A 279 -10.96 16.75 -2.03
CA ASP A 279 -12.01 16.04 -2.77
C ASP A 279 -12.25 16.69 -4.14
N SER A 280 -12.33 18.02 -4.17
CA SER A 280 -12.50 18.79 -5.41
C SER A 280 -11.30 18.63 -6.34
N HIS A 281 -10.08 18.59 -5.78
CA HIS A 281 -8.86 18.37 -6.57
C HIS A 281 -8.87 16.99 -7.23
N LEU A 282 -9.25 15.96 -6.51
CA LEU A 282 -9.36 14.59 -7.04
C LEU A 282 -10.43 14.49 -8.13
N GLN A 283 -11.59 15.15 -7.94
CA GLN A 283 -12.64 15.22 -8.94
C GLN A 283 -12.19 15.95 -10.22
N VAL A 284 -11.52 17.09 -10.11
CA VAL A 284 -10.95 17.83 -11.25
C VAL A 284 -9.96 16.97 -12.03
N ARG A 285 -9.12 16.20 -11.34
CA ARG A 285 -8.20 15.24 -12.00
C ARG A 285 -8.95 14.17 -12.77
N PHE A 286 -9.99 13.61 -12.19
CA PHE A 286 -10.85 12.64 -12.88
C PHE A 286 -11.55 13.24 -14.10
N GLU A 287 -12.08 14.45 -14.01
CA GLU A 287 -12.72 15.15 -15.12
C GLU A 287 -11.73 15.44 -16.27
N THR A 288 -10.45 15.67 -15.92
CA THR A 288 -9.40 15.99 -16.88
C THR A 288 -8.94 14.77 -17.68
N ASP A 289 -8.65 13.66 -17.04
CA ASP A 289 -7.98 12.51 -17.67
C ASP A 289 -8.59 11.14 -17.34
N ARG A 290 -9.72 11.10 -16.60
CA ARG A 290 -10.39 9.87 -16.15
C ARG A 290 -9.44 8.92 -15.44
N PHE A 291 -8.42 9.45 -14.72
CA PHE A 291 -7.36 8.66 -14.10
C PHE A 291 -6.64 7.75 -15.12
N LEU A 292 -6.53 8.19 -16.38
CA LEU A 292 -6.01 7.40 -17.51
C LEU A 292 -6.72 6.04 -17.68
N ASN A 293 -7.96 5.92 -17.24
CA ASN A 293 -8.74 4.67 -17.15
C ASN A 293 -8.06 3.56 -16.35
N ASN A 294 -7.21 3.91 -15.40
CA ASN A 294 -6.53 2.95 -14.54
C ASN A 294 -7.43 2.53 -13.37
N ILE A 295 -7.70 1.24 -13.28
CA ILE A 295 -8.62 0.65 -12.29
C ILE A 295 -8.06 0.75 -10.87
N SER A 296 -6.75 0.51 -10.67
CA SER A 296 -6.13 0.65 -9.34
C SER A 296 -6.21 2.09 -8.82
N VAL A 297 -6.01 3.09 -9.70
CA VAL A 297 -6.14 4.50 -9.34
C VAL A 297 -7.59 4.84 -8.98
N THR A 298 -8.56 4.34 -9.77
CA THR A 298 -9.99 4.51 -9.49
C THR A 298 -10.37 3.90 -8.13
N ALA A 299 -9.84 2.72 -7.81
CA ALA A 299 -10.08 2.05 -6.54
C ALA A 299 -9.48 2.83 -5.35
N LEU A 300 -8.24 3.30 -5.46
CA LEU A 300 -7.59 4.10 -4.43
C LEU A 300 -8.31 5.44 -4.20
N ALA A 301 -8.79 6.09 -5.28
CA ALA A 301 -9.61 7.30 -5.19
C ALA A 301 -10.96 7.05 -4.49
N ALA A 302 -11.61 5.91 -4.79
CA ALA A 302 -12.86 5.53 -4.13
C ALA A 302 -12.66 5.23 -2.62
N LEU A 303 -11.53 4.60 -2.26
CA LEU A 303 -11.13 4.35 -0.87
C LEU A 303 -10.91 5.66 -0.11
N GLU A 304 -10.21 6.60 -0.73
CA GLU A 304 -9.91 7.90 -0.14
C GLU A 304 -11.19 8.68 0.20
N LEU A 305 -12.16 8.74 -0.73
CA LEU A 305 -13.43 9.46 -0.56
C LEU A 305 -14.38 8.85 0.50
N ASN A 306 -13.96 7.82 1.23
CA ASN A 306 -14.68 7.25 2.37
C ASN A 306 -13.83 7.22 3.65
N PRO A 307 -13.48 8.38 4.22
CA PRO A 307 -12.56 8.44 5.35
C PRO A 307 -13.08 7.73 6.61
N ALA A 308 -14.41 7.68 6.81
CA ALA A 308 -15.01 7.03 7.98
C ALA A 308 -14.80 5.52 8.04
N ARG A 309 -14.58 4.89 6.88
CA ARG A 309 -14.30 3.45 6.73
C ARG A 309 -12.97 3.17 6.03
N ASN A 310 -12.14 4.20 5.88
CA ASN A 310 -10.85 4.05 5.24
C ASN A 310 -10.01 3.02 5.99
N LEU A 311 -9.51 2.03 5.25
CA LEU A 311 -8.61 0.97 5.69
C LEU A 311 -7.44 1.48 6.57
N PHE A 312 -7.04 2.72 6.38
CA PHE A 312 -5.94 3.37 7.07
C PHE A 312 -6.39 4.33 8.19
N SER A 313 -7.70 4.50 8.42
CA SER A 313 -8.21 5.42 9.44
C SER A 313 -8.07 4.83 10.87
N PRO A 314 -7.96 5.68 11.92
CA PRO A 314 -7.96 5.24 13.31
C PRO A 314 -9.21 4.44 13.68
N ALA A 315 -10.38 4.91 13.24
CA ALA A 315 -11.67 4.30 13.55
C ALA A 315 -11.83 2.87 13.03
N ALA A 316 -11.15 2.52 11.93
CA ALA A 316 -11.16 1.16 11.38
C ALA A 316 -10.42 0.14 12.27
N GLN A 317 -9.57 0.59 13.19
CA GLN A 317 -8.84 -0.28 14.13
C GLN A 317 -9.63 -0.57 15.40
N GLU A 318 -10.50 0.34 15.85
CA GLU A 318 -11.30 0.14 17.06
C GLU A 318 -12.45 -0.87 16.86
N VAL A 319 -12.99 -0.97 15.64
CA VAL A 319 -14.09 -1.91 15.31
C VAL A 319 -13.59 -3.38 15.30
N LEU A 320 -12.31 -3.64 15.10
CA LEU A 320 -11.72 -4.99 15.11
C LEU A 320 -11.22 -5.42 16.50
N ALA A 321 -11.18 -4.52 17.46
CA ALA A 321 -10.76 -4.78 18.84
C ALA A 321 -11.91 -5.13 19.80
N LEU A 322 -13.17 -5.06 19.34
CA LEU A 322 -14.39 -5.45 20.03
C LEU A 322 -14.93 -6.75 19.48
#